data_cb3c6f8c3adfcf385cfeb61ade0a6a7e
#
_entry.id   cb3c6f8c3adfcf385cfeb61ade0a6a7e
#
_cell.length_a   1.000
_cell.length_b   1.000
_cell.length_c   1.000
_cell.angle_alpha   90.00
_cell.angle_beta   90.00
_cell.angle_gamma   90.00
#
_symmetry.space_group_name_H-M   'P 1'
#
loop_
_entity.id
_entity.type
_entity.pdbx_description
1 polymer ?
#
loop_
_entity_poly.entity_id
_entity_poly.type
_entity_poly.pdbx_seq_one_letter_code
_entity_poly.pdbx_strand_id
1 'polypeptide(L)'
;MTNKAVARQLKLAADLVELTGGNPFRARAFSSASRAVERLDEPVEGLIAASELTSVKGIGKGLAAEIGELVETGTMGPVDAMLQALPPGLPEVLRVKGLGVKKVRTLWQDAGVTSLEDLEAAAASGRLASLPGFGAKTVQNILTAVEQLKAYRGRAHLRDAVHAALAVRDAVRDAGLRADLSGSVRRQCNTVERADLVAEGTPETVAEALAGVVQDARVEGGCVTATLALGLPLAVHTAEPGAYGRVLWETTGPPEHVEALTAVHGAPQDHADEDEVYRAAGVEPLAPPLRDDPHWLASGERPALVRSADLRGTIHNHTTASDGAHTLDQMCAATRERGLGYFGVCDHSRSLQIAHGLSLDDLAQQRRDVDALNRRFAAEGTDFRVFAGSEVDILADGAMDYPDSVLAGLDVVVASVHTGFRMTEDEATARVVAAVSNPHVDVLGHPTGRLLLRREGYPLDHHAVLDACAAHGVAVELNANPWRLDVDWRFVRAATARGVLVSINPDAHSVDGLDDTRWGVASAQKGGLTAEQSLTSKPAEAFAAWLDARGVDGD
;
A
#
# COMPACT_ATOMS: atom_id res chain seq x y z
N MET A 1 -18.56 -2.62 -1.73
CA MET A 1 -17.40 -2.13 -2.57
C MET A 1 -17.16 -0.64 -2.29
N THR A 2 -15.89 -0.15 -2.30
CA THR A 2 -15.63 1.29 -2.15
C THR A 2 -16.04 2.06 -3.41
N ASN A 3 -16.43 3.35 -3.27
CA ASN A 3 -16.73 4.23 -4.41
C ASN A 3 -15.63 4.21 -5.47
N LYS A 4 -14.37 4.20 -5.05
CA LYS A 4 -13.19 4.14 -5.92
C LYS A 4 -13.07 2.82 -6.69
N ALA A 5 -13.52 1.70 -6.10
CA ALA A 5 -13.55 0.40 -6.77
C ALA A 5 -14.68 0.37 -7.83
N VAL A 6 -15.86 0.86 -7.48
CA VAL A 6 -16.98 0.99 -8.42
C VAL A 6 -16.64 1.92 -9.59
N ALA A 7 -16.04 3.08 -9.28
CA ALA A 7 -15.59 4.04 -10.30
C ALA A 7 -14.58 3.41 -11.29
N ARG A 8 -13.64 2.59 -10.80
CA ARG A 8 -12.69 1.85 -11.66
C ARG A 8 -13.37 0.87 -12.59
N GLN A 9 -14.38 0.13 -12.13
CA GLN A 9 -15.14 -0.81 -12.96
C GLN A 9 -15.94 -0.07 -14.03
N LEU A 10 -16.56 1.05 -13.69
CA LEU A 10 -17.26 1.91 -14.65
C LEU A 10 -16.30 2.49 -15.70
N LYS A 11 -15.09 2.88 -15.30
CA LYS A 11 -14.06 3.33 -16.24
C LYS A 11 -13.63 2.22 -17.19
N LEU A 12 -13.42 1.01 -16.67
CA LEU A 12 -13.14 -0.18 -17.49
C LEU A 12 -14.26 -0.45 -18.48
N ALA A 13 -15.53 -0.38 -18.05
CA ALA A 13 -16.68 -0.52 -18.93
C ALA A 13 -16.66 0.50 -20.08
N ALA A 14 -16.36 1.77 -19.78
CA ALA A 14 -16.23 2.82 -20.79
C ALA A 14 -15.14 2.49 -21.82
N ASP A 15 -13.97 2.06 -21.33
CA ASP A 15 -12.82 1.73 -22.16
C ASP A 15 -13.08 0.51 -23.06
N LEU A 16 -13.76 -0.51 -22.53
CA LEU A 16 -14.14 -1.70 -23.30
C LEU A 16 -15.17 -1.38 -24.40
N VAL A 17 -16.17 -0.54 -24.11
CA VAL A 17 -17.13 -0.09 -25.13
C VAL A 17 -16.42 0.67 -26.25
N GLU A 18 -15.48 1.57 -25.92
CA GLU A 18 -14.71 2.30 -26.92
C GLU A 18 -13.76 1.38 -27.70
N LEU A 19 -13.10 0.43 -27.03
CA LEU A 19 -12.18 -0.53 -27.64
C LEU A 19 -12.88 -1.42 -28.66
N THR A 20 -14.07 -1.92 -28.33
CA THR A 20 -14.88 -2.78 -29.22
C THR A 20 -15.60 -2.02 -30.31
N GLY A 21 -15.54 -0.67 -30.31
CA GLY A 21 -16.27 0.16 -31.27
C GLY A 21 -17.77 0.24 -30.99
N GLY A 22 -18.16 -0.01 -29.76
CA GLY A 22 -19.55 0.09 -29.32
C GLY A 22 -20.09 1.52 -29.29
N ASN A 23 -21.29 1.70 -28.75
CA ASN A 23 -22.00 2.98 -28.73
C ASN A 23 -21.22 4.07 -27.95
N PRO A 24 -20.77 5.17 -28.60
CA PRO A 24 -20.00 6.23 -27.93
C PRO A 24 -20.78 6.95 -26.81
N PHE A 25 -22.12 6.96 -26.87
CA PHE A 25 -22.95 7.56 -25.82
C PHE A 25 -22.90 6.69 -24.56
N ARG A 26 -22.87 5.36 -24.71
CA ARG A 26 -22.73 4.42 -23.58
C ARG A 26 -21.34 4.54 -22.94
N ALA A 27 -20.27 4.63 -23.73
CA ALA A 27 -18.92 4.88 -23.22
C ALA A 27 -18.85 6.19 -22.42
N ARG A 28 -19.46 7.26 -22.92
CA ARG A 28 -19.55 8.55 -22.20
C ARG A 28 -20.37 8.45 -20.91
N ALA A 29 -21.48 7.70 -20.92
CA ALA A 29 -22.31 7.49 -19.73
C ALA A 29 -21.52 6.78 -18.64
N PHE A 30 -20.82 5.69 -18.94
CA PHE A 30 -19.93 5.00 -18.01
C PHE A 30 -18.80 5.91 -17.49
N SER A 31 -18.12 6.67 -18.36
CA SER A 31 -17.07 7.60 -17.95
C SER A 31 -17.60 8.72 -17.05
N SER A 32 -18.82 9.19 -17.29
CA SER A 32 -19.43 10.25 -16.45
C SER A 32 -19.85 9.71 -15.10
N ALA A 33 -20.43 8.49 -15.08
CA ALA A 33 -20.80 7.83 -13.84
C ALA A 33 -19.55 7.45 -13.00
N SER A 34 -18.49 6.99 -13.63
CA SER A 34 -17.20 6.74 -12.95
C SER A 34 -16.75 7.97 -12.16
N ARG A 35 -16.72 9.14 -12.82
CA ARG A 35 -16.33 10.40 -12.15
C ARG A 35 -17.35 10.85 -11.09
N ALA A 36 -18.63 10.58 -11.30
CA ALA A 36 -19.67 10.95 -10.35
C ALA A 36 -19.57 10.10 -9.08
N VAL A 37 -19.41 8.78 -9.24
CA VAL A 37 -19.25 7.85 -8.10
C VAL A 37 -17.95 8.10 -7.34
N GLU A 38 -16.85 8.43 -8.03
CA GLU A 38 -15.56 8.74 -7.40
C GLU A 38 -15.63 9.99 -6.50
N ARG A 39 -16.57 10.91 -6.79
CA ARG A 39 -16.76 12.18 -6.07
C ARG A 39 -17.91 12.16 -5.05
N LEU A 40 -18.50 11.01 -4.78
CA LEU A 40 -19.54 10.90 -3.77
C LEU A 40 -18.93 11.05 -2.38
N ASP A 41 -19.53 11.90 -1.57
CA ASP A 41 -19.16 12.13 -0.18
C ASP A 41 -19.61 10.98 0.74
N GLU A 42 -20.54 10.15 0.27
CA GLU A 42 -21.07 9.00 0.99
C GLU A 42 -20.84 7.69 0.23
N PRO A 43 -20.81 6.54 0.91
CA PRO A 43 -20.69 5.25 0.25
C PRO A 43 -21.81 5.01 -0.75
N VAL A 44 -21.46 4.58 -1.96
CA VAL A 44 -22.45 4.26 -3.02
C VAL A 44 -23.46 3.21 -2.57
N GLU A 45 -23.09 2.32 -1.67
CA GLU A 45 -23.95 1.30 -1.04
C GLU A 45 -25.12 1.94 -0.28
N GLY A 46 -24.90 3.07 0.41
CA GLY A 46 -25.95 3.83 1.08
C GLY A 46 -27.00 4.36 0.11
N LEU A 47 -26.56 4.95 -1.00
CA LEU A 47 -27.46 5.45 -2.06
C LEU A 47 -28.23 4.31 -2.76
N ILE A 48 -27.61 3.13 -2.91
CA ILE A 48 -28.28 1.94 -3.45
C ILE A 48 -29.37 1.49 -2.48
N ALA A 49 -29.06 1.36 -1.19
CA ALA A 49 -30.01 0.94 -0.16
C ALA A 49 -31.20 1.91 -0.04
N ALA A 50 -30.96 3.22 -0.18
CA ALA A 50 -31.99 4.25 -0.18
C ALA A 50 -32.76 4.34 -1.52
N SER A 51 -32.34 3.62 -2.58
CA SER A 51 -32.86 3.76 -3.95
C SER A 51 -32.66 5.17 -4.54
N GLU A 52 -31.66 5.90 -4.09
CA GLU A 52 -31.36 7.30 -4.44
C GLU A 52 -30.23 7.45 -5.46
N LEU A 53 -29.62 6.36 -5.93
CA LEU A 53 -28.49 6.42 -6.86
C LEU A 53 -28.81 7.18 -8.17
N THR A 54 -30.07 7.22 -8.58
CA THR A 54 -30.51 8.00 -9.75
C THR A 54 -30.60 9.52 -9.51
N SER A 55 -30.48 9.98 -8.27
CA SER A 55 -30.36 11.42 -7.94
C SER A 55 -28.99 11.97 -8.32
N VAL A 56 -27.98 11.10 -8.41
CA VAL A 56 -26.62 11.46 -8.79
C VAL A 56 -26.57 11.86 -10.26
N LYS A 57 -26.16 13.10 -10.52
CA LYS A 57 -26.09 13.66 -11.88
C LYS A 57 -25.22 12.78 -12.79
N GLY A 58 -25.82 12.25 -13.84
CA GLY A 58 -25.15 11.38 -14.82
C GLY A 58 -25.41 9.88 -14.63
N ILE A 59 -26.15 9.49 -13.59
CA ILE A 59 -26.54 8.09 -13.34
C ILE A 59 -28.05 7.94 -13.63
N GLY A 60 -28.38 7.36 -14.77
CA GLY A 60 -29.76 7.01 -15.12
C GLY A 60 -30.17 5.62 -14.60
N LYS A 61 -31.46 5.28 -14.67
CA LYS A 61 -32.01 4.03 -14.13
C LYS A 61 -31.30 2.76 -14.58
N GLY A 62 -30.89 2.66 -15.86
CA GLY A 62 -30.18 1.48 -16.37
C GLY A 62 -28.79 1.35 -15.74
N LEU A 63 -28.07 2.47 -15.63
CA LEU A 63 -26.74 2.50 -15.03
C LEU A 63 -26.79 2.27 -13.52
N ALA A 64 -27.80 2.79 -12.83
CA ALA A 64 -28.03 2.53 -11.42
C ALA A 64 -28.24 1.03 -11.13
N ALA A 65 -28.97 0.32 -12.00
CA ALA A 65 -29.15 -1.12 -11.89
C ALA A 65 -27.83 -1.89 -12.10
N GLU A 66 -27.02 -1.50 -13.11
CA GLU A 66 -25.71 -2.10 -13.38
C GLU A 66 -24.71 -1.84 -12.23
N ILE A 67 -24.76 -0.66 -11.61
CA ILE A 67 -23.95 -0.35 -10.41
C ILE A 67 -24.42 -1.16 -9.21
N GLY A 68 -25.73 -1.33 -9.04
CA GLY A 68 -26.32 -2.17 -7.99
C GLY A 68 -25.84 -3.62 -8.11
N GLU A 69 -25.94 -4.21 -9.33
CA GLU A 69 -25.41 -5.55 -9.62
C GLU A 69 -23.92 -5.66 -9.27
N LEU A 70 -23.11 -4.68 -9.69
CA LEU A 70 -21.67 -4.65 -9.40
C LEU A 70 -21.37 -4.64 -7.89
N VAL A 71 -22.11 -3.84 -7.11
CA VAL A 71 -21.91 -3.73 -5.68
C VAL A 71 -22.35 -5.00 -4.94
N GLU A 72 -23.45 -5.62 -5.38
CA GLU A 72 -24.02 -6.82 -4.77
C GLU A 72 -23.21 -8.09 -5.11
N THR A 73 -22.83 -8.23 -6.40
CA THR A 73 -22.25 -9.49 -6.91
C THR A 73 -20.75 -9.42 -7.17
N GLY A 74 -20.17 -8.20 -7.18
CA GLY A 74 -18.77 -7.96 -7.58
C GLY A 74 -18.55 -8.00 -9.10
N THR A 75 -19.60 -8.23 -9.91
CA THR A 75 -19.56 -8.39 -11.36
C THR A 75 -20.51 -7.44 -12.05
N MET A 76 -20.32 -7.21 -13.34
CA MET A 76 -21.21 -6.39 -14.17
C MET A 76 -21.40 -7.13 -15.50
N GLY A 77 -22.57 -7.78 -15.68
CA GLY A 77 -22.85 -8.65 -16.81
C GLY A 77 -22.42 -8.11 -18.19
N PRO A 78 -22.70 -6.84 -18.55
CA PRO A 78 -22.24 -6.26 -19.81
C PRO A 78 -20.71 -6.14 -19.95
N VAL A 79 -19.98 -5.92 -18.84
CA VAL A 79 -18.52 -5.85 -18.82
C VAL A 79 -17.93 -7.23 -19.02
N ASP A 80 -18.46 -8.23 -18.30
CA ASP A 80 -18.01 -9.62 -18.39
C ASP A 80 -18.22 -10.18 -19.80
N ALA A 81 -19.36 -9.90 -20.42
CA ALA A 81 -19.63 -10.29 -21.80
C ALA A 81 -18.65 -9.66 -22.79
N MET A 82 -18.29 -8.38 -22.60
CA MET A 82 -17.27 -7.71 -23.43
C MET A 82 -15.88 -8.30 -23.21
N LEU A 83 -15.50 -8.59 -21.96
CA LEU A 83 -14.21 -9.20 -21.64
C LEU A 83 -14.08 -10.59 -22.26
N GLN A 84 -15.14 -11.41 -22.22
CA GLN A 84 -15.16 -12.73 -22.85
C GLN A 84 -15.05 -12.69 -24.38
N ALA A 85 -15.54 -11.61 -25.01
CA ALA A 85 -15.48 -11.43 -26.45
C ALA A 85 -14.12 -10.91 -26.97
N LEU A 86 -13.24 -10.44 -26.08
CA LEU A 86 -11.92 -9.90 -26.41
C LEU A 86 -10.83 -10.97 -26.29
N PRO A 87 -9.72 -10.84 -27.02
CA PRO A 87 -8.51 -11.61 -26.75
C PRO A 87 -8.11 -11.50 -25.27
N PRO A 88 -7.83 -12.61 -24.58
CA PRO A 88 -7.63 -12.63 -23.12
C PRO A 88 -6.54 -11.68 -22.60
N GLY A 89 -5.49 -11.42 -23.41
CA GLY A 89 -4.38 -10.52 -23.06
C GLY A 89 -4.64 -9.04 -23.33
N LEU A 90 -5.68 -8.70 -24.09
CA LEU A 90 -5.92 -7.32 -24.52
C LEU A 90 -6.31 -6.35 -23.37
N PRO A 91 -7.07 -6.77 -22.35
CA PRO A 91 -7.31 -5.95 -21.16
C PRO A 91 -6.03 -5.55 -20.42
N GLU A 92 -5.00 -6.39 -20.47
CA GLU A 92 -3.70 -6.08 -19.88
C GLU A 92 -2.94 -5.02 -20.68
N VAL A 93 -3.04 -5.05 -22.00
CA VAL A 93 -2.49 -4.00 -22.90
C VAL A 93 -3.12 -2.63 -22.61
N LEU A 94 -4.40 -2.56 -22.23
CA LEU A 94 -5.05 -1.31 -21.80
C LEU A 94 -4.43 -0.70 -20.55
N ARG A 95 -3.75 -1.49 -19.71
CA ARG A 95 -3.08 -1.02 -18.50
C ARG A 95 -1.71 -0.41 -18.76
N VAL A 96 -1.16 -0.54 -20.00
CA VAL A 96 0.15 -0.01 -20.37
C VAL A 96 0.11 1.52 -20.30
N LYS A 97 0.94 2.11 -19.45
CA LYS A 97 1.02 3.56 -19.28
C LYS A 97 1.39 4.25 -20.60
N GLY A 98 0.57 5.23 -20.98
CA GLY A 98 0.76 5.97 -22.25
C GLY A 98 0.03 5.38 -23.45
N LEU A 99 -0.66 4.24 -23.26
CA LEU A 99 -1.61 3.69 -24.22
C LEU A 99 -3.04 4.03 -23.79
N GLY A 100 -3.65 5.00 -24.47
CA GLY A 100 -5.11 5.20 -24.38
C GLY A 100 -5.86 4.20 -25.28
N VAL A 101 -7.16 4.04 -25.03
CA VAL A 101 -8.03 3.08 -25.73
C VAL A 101 -7.88 3.13 -27.26
N LYS A 102 -7.79 4.34 -27.85
CA LYS A 102 -7.61 4.51 -29.30
C LYS A 102 -6.30 3.89 -29.79
N LYS A 103 -5.20 4.08 -29.05
CA LYS A 103 -3.91 3.47 -29.41
C LYS A 103 -3.96 1.95 -29.26
N VAL A 104 -4.60 1.43 -28.20
CA VAL A 104 -4.77 -0.01 -28.02
C VAL A 104 -5.61 -0.61 -29.14
N ARG A 105 -6.66 0.07 -29.56
CA ARG A 105 -7.45 -0.36 -30.71
C ARG A 105 -6.64 -0.42 -32.01
N THR A 106 -5.82 0.61 -32.31
CA THR A 106 -4.89 0.61 -33.43
C THR A 106 -3.89 -0.55 -33.34
N LEU A 107 -3.29 -0.78 -32.17
CA LEU A 107 -2.38 -1.91 -31.94
C LEU A 107 -3.05 -3.25 -32.20
N TRP A 108 -4.27 -3.43 -31.70
CA TRP A 108 -5.03 -4.64 -31.88
C TRP A 108 -5.44 -4.87 -33.34
N GLN A 109 -6.11 -3.89 -33.96
CA GLN A 109 -6.71 -4.04 -35.27
C GLN A 109 -5.71 -3.95 -36.42
N ASP A 110 -4.70 -3.05 -36.31
CA ASP A 110 -3.78 -2.74 -37.41
C ASP A 110 -2.44 -3.48 -37.28
N ALA A 111 -2.02 -3.83 -36.03
CA ALA A 111 -0.77 -4.54 -35.76
C ALA A 111 -0.93 -5.96 -35.21
N GLY A 112 -2.17 -6.43 -34.94
CA GLY A 112 -2.45 -7.76 -34.43
C GLY A 112 -1.96 -8.01 -33.00
N VAL A 113 -1.77 -6.95 -32.20
CA VAL A 113 -1.35 -7.03 -30.80
C VAL A 113 -2.51 -7.44 -29.93
N THR A 114 -2.42 -8.58 -29.26
CA THR A 114 -3.46 -9.14 -28.37
C THR A 114 -2.97 -9.38 -26.95
N SER A 115 -1.66 -9.24 -26.69
CA SER A 115 -1.02 -9.46 -25.39
C SER A 115 0.15 -8.49 -25.16
N LEU A 116 0.71 -8.47 -23.94
CA LEU A 116 1.95 -7.73 -23.65
C LEU A 116 3.14 -8.31 -24.43
N GLU A 117 3.18 -9.61 -24.64
CA GLU A 117 4.19 -10.33 -25.39
C GLU A 117 4.17 -9.90 -26.89
N ASP A 118 2.96 -9.82 -27.48
CA ASP A 118 2.79 -9.32 -28.86
C ASP A 118 3.22 -7.86 -28.97
N LEU A 119 2.89 -7.05 -27.97
CA LEU A 119 3.26 -5.62 -27.93
C LEU A 119 4.78 -5.44 -27.89
N GLU A 120 5.47 -6.21 -27.04
CA GLU A 120 6.93 -6.21 -26.96
C GLU A 120 7.58 -6.67 -28.28
N ALA A 121 7.10 -7.76 -28.86
CA ALA A 121 7.58 -8.28 -30.16
C ALA A 121 7.35 -7.27 -31.30
N ALA A 122 6.20 -6.58 -31.30
CA ALA A 122 5.89 -5.53 -32.28
C ALA A 122 6.78 -4.29 -32.10
N ALA A 123 7.13 -3.94 -30.87
CA ALA A 123 8.07 -2.87 -30.57
C ALA A 123 9.50 -3.23 -31.00
N ALA A 124 9.99 -4.42 -30.62
CA ALA A 124 11.33 -4.91 -30.95
C ALA A 124 11.56 -5.06 -32.47
N SER A 125 10.53 -5.48 -33.23
CA SER A 125 10.59 -5.62 -34.69
C SER A 125 10.46 -4.29 -35.44
N GLY A 126 10.24 -3.17 -34.75
CA GLY A 126 10.03 -1.85 -35.40
C GLY A 126 8.63 -1.65 -36.00
N ARG A 127 7.73 -2.65 -35.94
CA ARG A 127 6.36 -2.54 -36.50
C ARG A 127 5.57 -1.38 -35.90
N LEU A 128 5.77 -1.08 -34.61
CA LEU A 128 5.08 0.03 -33.96
C LEU A 128 5.48 1.40 -34.55
N ALA A 129 6.72 1.56 -34.95
CA ALA A 129 7.23 2.85 -35.48
C ALA A 129 6.52 3.28 -36.77
N SER A 130 5.92 2.35 -37.52
CA SER A 130 5.15 2.63 -38.75
C SER A 130 3.69 3.08 -38.45
N LEU A 131 3.22 2.95 -37.20
CA LEU A 131 1.86 3.31 -36.84
C LEU A 131 1.75 4.80 -36.45
N PRO A 132 0.63 5.47 -36.80
CA PRO A 132 0.41 6.85 -36.38
C PRO A 132 0.43 7.03 -34.88
N GLY A 133 1.25 7.95 -34.34
CA GLY A 133 1.34 8.25 -32.92
C GLY A 133 2.30 7.35 -32.11
N PHE A 134 3.11 6.53 -32.79
CA PHE A 134 4.11 5.65 -32.17
C PHE A 134 5.56 6.04 -32.55
N GLY A 135 5.94 7.28 -32.27
CA GLY A 135 7.35 7.72 -32.46
C GLY A 135 8.30 6.98 -31.49
N ALA A 136 9.61 7.02 -31.77
CA ALA A 136 10.65 6.29 -31.05
C ALA A 136 10.57 6.43 -29.53
N LYS A 137 10.37 7.67 -29.02
CA LYS A 137 10.19 7.92 -27.57
C LYS A 137 8.94 7.23 -26.99
N THR A 138 7.85 7.18 -27.75
CA THR A 138 6.61 6.50 -27.34
C THR A 138 6.85 4.99 -27.25
N VAL A 139 7.53 4.40 -28.24
CA VAL A 139 7.86 2.97 -28.25
C VAL A 139 8.75 2.62 -27.06
N GLN A 140 9.77 3.42 -26.76
CA GLN A 140 10.63 3.18 -25.59
C GLN A 140 9.85 3.25 -24.28
N ASN A 141 8.98 4.24 -24.11
CA ASN A 141 8.12 4.35 -22.91
C ASN A 141 7.16 3.15 -22.78
N ILE A 142 6.65 2.63 -23.89
CA ILE A 142 5.80 1.44 -23.92
C ILE A 142 6.59 0.21 -23.46
N LEU A 143 7.81 0.00 -23.96
CA LEU A 143 8.66 -1.13 -23.56
C LEU A 143 8.92 -1.11 -22.05
N THR A 144 9.33 0.03 -21.50
CA THR A 144 9.52 0.17 -20.05
C THR A 144 8.22 -0.13 -19.26
N ALA A 145 7.07 0.35 -19.74
CA ALA A 145 5.80 0.08 -19.10
C ALA A 145 5.37 -1.40 -19.20
N VAL A 146 5.70 -2.08 -20.30
CA VAL A 146 5.46 -3.53 -20.48
C VAL A 146 6.33 -4.34 -19.51
N GLU A 147 7.62 -4.02 -19.40
CA GLU A 147 8.53 -4.66 -18.45
C GLU A 147 7.99 -4.53 -17.00
N GLN A 148 7.57 -3.32 -16.61
CA GLN A 148 6.98 -3.08 -15.29
C GLN A 148 5.70 -3.92 -15.06
N LEU A 149 4.79 -3.94 -16.03
CA LEU A 149 3.56 -4.72 -15.90
C LEU A 149 3.82 -6.22 -15.81
N LYS A 150 4.80 -6.74 -16.56
CA LYS A 150 5.23 -8.13 -16.46
C LYS A 150 5.80 -8.46 -15.08
N ALA A 151 6.62 -7.56 -14.52
CA ALA A 151 7.16 -7.70 -13.15
C ALA A 151 6.07 -7.70 -12.07
N TYR A 152 4.91 -7.07 -12.34
CA TYR A 152 3.78 -7.01 -11.41
C TYR A 152 2.75 -8.13 -11.61
N ARG A 153 2.83 -8.85 -12.73
CA ARG A 153 1.88 -9.92 -13.06
C ARG A 153 1.89 -11.02 -12.00
N GLY A 154 0.70 -11.43 -11.56
CA GLY A 154 0.55 -12.50 -10.57
C GLY A 154 0.91 -12.09 -9.14
N ARG A 155 1.15 -10.82 -8.88
CA ARG A 155 1.43 -10.30 -7.52
C ARG A 155 0.20 -9.60 -6.93
N ALA A 156 0.03 -9.72 -5.63
CA ALA A 156 -0.96 -8.99 -4.85
C ALA A 156 -0.28 -8.14 -3.77
N HIS A 157 -0.92 -7.07 -3.33
CA HIS A 157 -0.48 -6.33 -2.15
C HIS A 157 -0.60 -7.21 -0.89
N LEU A 158 0.30 -7.03 0.06
CA LEU A 158 0.28 -7.77 1.33
C LEU A 158 -1.10 -7.77 1.98
N ARG A 159 -1.76 -6.60 2.05
CA ARG A 159 -3.09 -6.48 2.63
C ARG A 159 -4.10 -7.45 2.00
N ASP A 160 -4.17 -7.42 0.68
CA ASP A 160 -5.17 -8.20 -0.05
C ASP A 160 -4.85 -9.70 0.04
N ALA A 161 -3.57 -10.07 -0.01
CA ALA A 161 -3.11 -11.45 0.18
C ALA A 161 -3.38 -11.97 1.60
N VAL A 162 -3.11 -11.16 2.64
CA VAL A 162 -3.39 -11.52 4.04
C VAL A 162 -4.88 -11.74 4.26
N HIS A 163 -5.75 -10.85 3.79
CA HIS A 163 -7.20 -10.99 3.96
C HIS A 163 -7.71 -12.29 3.31
N ALA A 164 -7.25 -12.59 2.09
CA ALA A 164 -7.63 -13.81 1.39
C ALA A 164 -7.08 -15.08 2.09
N ALA A 165 -5.83 -15.04 2.56
CA ALA A 165 -5.20 -16.16 3.24
C ALA A 165 -5.81 -16.43 4.63
N LEU A 166 -6.23 -15.38 5.36
CA LEU A 166 -6.92 -15.52 6.64
C LEU A 166 -8.28 -16.22 6.48
N ALA A 167 -9.04 -15.92 5.44
CA ALA A 167 -10.31 -16.61 5.17
C ALA A 167 -10.09 -18.12 4.95
N VAL A 168 -9.02 -18.49 4.24
CA VAL A 168 -8.62 -19.91 4.04
C VAL A 168 -8.20 -20.54 5.37
N ARG A 169 -7.34 -19.87 6.14
CA ARG A 169 -6.91 -20.36 7.46
C ARG A 169 -8.10 -20.62 8.39
N ASP A 170 -9.01 -19.67 8.44
CA ASP A 170 -10.16 -19.73 9.36
C ASP A 170 -11.10 -20.87 8.95
N ALA A 171 -11.34 -21.10 7.67
CA ALA A 171 -12.11 -22.25 7.19
C ALA A 171 -11.49 -23.60 7.60
N VAL A 172 -10.16 -23.74 7.49
CA VAL A 172 -9.43 -24.93 7.93
C VAL A 172 -9.56 -25.10 9.46
N ARG A 173 -9.47 -24.02 10.23
CA ARG A 173 -9.62 -24.04 11.68
C ARG A 173 -11.05 -24.35 12.12
N ASP A 174 -12.05 -23.86 11.43
CA ASP A 174 -13.47 -24.14 11.69
C ASP A 174 -13.79 -25.63 11.44
N ALA A 175 -13.02 -26.30 10.57
CA ALA A 175 -13.07 -27.76 10.39
C ALA A 175 -12.34 -28.53 11.51
N GLY A 176 -11.80 -27.84 12.53
CA GLY A 176 -11.11 -28.44 13.67
C GLY A 176 -9.64 -28.80 13.45
N LEU A 177 -9.04 -28.31 12.36
CA LEU A 177 -7.63 -28.55 12.03
C LEU A 177 -6.75 -27.38 12.47
N ARG A 178 -5.52 -27.65 12.89
CA ARG A 178 -4.52 -26.60 13.11
C ARG A 178 -4.11 -26.03 11.76
N ALA A 179 -4.06 -24.68 11.64
CA ALA A 179 -3.57 -24.03 10.44
C ALA A 179 -2.91 -22.69 10.74
N ASP A 180 -1.81 -22.39 10.08
CA ASP A 180 -1.09 -21.12 10.19
C ASP A 180 -0.69 -20.60 8.80
N LEU A 181 -0.60 -19.26 8.69
CA LEU A 181 -0.03 -18.62 7.50
C LEU A 181 1.44 -19.03 7.37
N SER A 182 1.93 -19.05 6.14
CA SER A 182 3.31 -19.41 5.81
C SER A 182 3.84 -18.52 4.68
N GLY A 183 5.01 -18.81 4.16
CA GLY A 183 5.60 -18.14 3.00
C GLY A 183 5.74 -16.63 3.14
N SER A 184 5.64 -15.95 2.02
CA SER A 184 5.81 -14.49 1.92
C SER A 184 4.73 -13.69 2.66
N VAL A 185 3.54 -14.25 2.83
CA VAL A 185 2.46 -13.64 3.63
C VAL A 185 2.88 -13.56 5.10
N ARG A 186 3.38 -14.66 5.67
CA ARG A 186 3.82 -14.72 7.06
C ARG A 186 5.08 -13.88 7.29
N ARG A 187 5.97 -13.80 6.30
CA ARG A 187 7.14 -12.91 6.34
C ARG A 187 6.80 -11.43 6.10
N GLN A 188 5.52 -11.10 5.88
CA GLN A 188 5.05 -9.73 5.69
C GLN A 188 5.71 -9.02 4.48
N CYS A 189 5.92 -9.75 3.37
CA CYS A 189 6.46 -9.16 2.15
C CYS A 189 5.48 -8.14 1.56
N ASN A 190 5.95 -6.94 1.19
CA ASN A 190 5.13 -5.83 0.71
C ASN A 190 4.21 -6.21 -0.46
N THR A 191 4.64 -7.17 -1.29
CA THR A 191 3.86 -7.80 -2.36
C THR A 191 4.10 -9.31 -2.35
N VAL A 192 3.08 -10.07 -2.75
CA VAL A 192 3.01 -11.52 -2.61
C VAL A 192 2.64 -12.14 -3.95
N GLU A 193 3.32 -13.22 -4.35
CA GLU A 193 3.06 -13.98 -5.59
C GLU A 193 2.17 -15.21 -5.36
N ARG A 194 2.17 -15.73 -4.13
CA ARG A 194 1.37 -16.87 -3.71
C ARG A 194 1.05 -16.77 -2.23
N ALA A 195 -0.17 -17.13 -1.84
CA ALA A 195 -0.52 -17.31 -0.45
C ALA A 195 -0.15 -18.75 -0.04
N ASP A 196 0.69 -18.88 0.98
CA ASP A 196 1.11 -20.16 1.54
C ASP A 196 0.55 -20.31 2.97
N LEU A 197 0.06 -21.51 3.28
CA LEU A 197 -0.37 -21.92 4.62
C LEU A 197 0.20 -23.31 4.93
N VAL A 198 0.24 -23.63 6.21
CA VAL A 198 0.43 -25.00 6.69
C VAL A 198 -0.81 -25.43 7.46
N ALA A 199 -1.27 -26.64 7.20
CA ALA A 199 -2.40 -27.24 7.91
C ALA A 199 -2.01 -28.64 8.45
N GLU A 200 -2.47 -28.96 9.67
CA GLU A 200 -2.31 -30.29 10.23
C GLU A 200 -3.39 -31.23 9.68
N GLY A 201 -2.99 -32.34 9.10
CA GLY A 201 -3.89 -33.33 8.53
C GLY A 201 -3.43 -33.85 7.17
N THR A 202 -4.31 -34.61 6.50
CA THR A 202 -4.06 -35.12 5.15
C THR A 202 -4.52 -34.10 4.09
N PRO A 203 -3.96 -34.14 2.88
CA PRO A 203 -4.42 -33.26 1.79
C PRO A 203 -5.93 -33.37 1.52
N GLU A 204 -6.51 -34.56 1.66
CA GLU A 204 -7.93 -34.80 1.43
C GLU A 204 -8.79 -34.09 2.47
N THR A 205 -8.44 -34.21 3.76
CA THR A 205 -9.18 -33.54 4.85
C THR A 205 -9.10 -32.02 4.74
N VAL A 206 -7.95 -31.48 4.32
CA VAL A 206 -7.77 -30.04 4.08
C VAL A 206 -8.56 -29.59 2.84
N ALA A 207 -8.57 -30.38 1.76
CA ALA A 207 -9.36 -30.05 0.58
C ALA A 207 -10.87 -30.05 0.87
N GLU A 208 -11.36 -30.98 1.72
CA GLU A 208 -12.75 -30.97 2.21
C GLU A 208 -13.07 -29.73 3.02
N ALA A 209 -12.18 -29.29 3.91
CA ALA A 209 -12.34 -28.06 4.72
C ALA A 209 -12.40 -26.80 3.84
N LEU A 210 -11.76 -26.81 2.68
CA LEU A 210 -11.74 -25.69 1.74
C LEU A 210 -12.91 -25.71 0.75
N ALA A 211 -13.76 -26.74 0.77
CA ALA A 211 -14.91 -26.84 -0.12
C ALA A 211 -15.87 -25.64 0.11
N GLY A 212 -16.12 -24.87 -0.96
CA GLY A 212 -16.95 -23.67 -0.90
C GLY A 212 -16.22 -22.37 -0.52
N VAL A 213 -14.95 -22.44 -0.09
CA VAL A 213 -14.11 -21.26 0.20
C VAL A 213 -13.22 -20.90 -1.00
N VAL A 214 -12.68 -21.91 -1.66
CA VAL A 214 -11.88 -21.73 -2.88
C VAL A 214 -12.49 -22.50 -4.03
N GLN A 215 -12.21 -22.04 -5.25
CA GLN A 215 -12.58 -22.73 -6.47
C GLN A 215 -11.38 -23.57 -6.96
N ASP A 216 -11.67 -24.68 -7.65
CA ASP A 216 -10.67 -25.54 -8.31
C ASP A 216 -9.55 -26.07 -7.38
N ALA A 217 -9.90 -26.41 -6.12
CA ALA A 217 -8.97 -27.04 -5.20
C ALA A 217 -8.48 -28.39 -5.78
N ARG A 218 -7.15 -28.59 -5.76
CA ARG A 218 -6.48 -29.80 -6.25
C ARG A 218 -5.51 -30.32 -5.21
N VAL A 219 -5.41 -31.63 -5.09
CA VAL A 219 -4.42 -32.29 -4.25
C VAL A 219 -3.21 -32.63 -5.12
N GLU A 220 -2.05 -32.07 -4.80
CA GLU A 220 -0.81 -32.26 -5.52
C GLU A 220 0.35 -32.50 -4.53
N GLY A 221 0.90 -33.71 -4.46
CA GLY A 221 2.15 -34.01 -3.76
C GLY A 221 2.20 -33.60 -2.27
N GLY A 222 1.13 -33.83 -1.49
CA GLY A 222 1.09 -33.44 -0.07
C GLY A 222 0.70 -31.96 0.17
N CYS A 223 0.17 -31.31 -0.85
CA CYS A 223 -0.27 -29.92 -0.81
C CYS A 223 -1.66 -29.81 -1.46
N VAL A 224 -2.49 -28.90 -0.95
CA VAL A 224 -3.73 -28.47 -1.62
C VAL A 224 -3.47 -27.15 -2.31
N THR A 225 -3.62 -27.14 -3.62
CA THR A 225 -3.45 -25.96 -4.47
C THR A 225 -4.80 -25.44 -4.95
N ALA A 226 -4.94 -24.13 -5.08
CA ALA A 226 -6.12 -23.46 -5.60
C ALA A 226 -5.78 -22.06 -6.12
N THR A 227 -6.76 -21.35 -6.63
CA THR A 227 -6.64 -19.93 -6.95
C THR A 227 -7.63 -19.13 -6.11
N LEU A 228 -7.15 -18.13 -5.41
CA LEU A 228 -7.98 -17.18 -4.64
C LEU A 228 -8.70 -16.21 -5.57
N ALA A 229 -9.76 -15.56 -5.07
CA ALA A 229 -10.60 -14.64 -5.84
C ALA A 229 -9.83 -13.50 -6.53
N LEU A 230 -8.66 -13.13 -6.00
CA LEU A 230 -7.76 -12.12 -6.59
C LEU A 230 -6.94 -12.64 -7.79
N GLY A 231 -7.12 -13.90 -8.20
CA GLY A 231 -6.21 -14.57 -9.13
C GLY A 231 -4.85 -14.95 -8.51
N LEU A 232 -4.71 -14.81 -7.18
CA LEU A 232 -3.50 -15.15 -6.46
C LEU A 232 -3.45 -16.68 -6.25
N PRO A 233 -2.37 -17.37 -6.63
CA PRO A 233 -2.19 -18.78 -6.30
C PRO A 233 -2.22 -19.03 -4.79
N LEU A 234 -2.79 -20.17 -4.40
CA LEU A 234 -2.82 -20.67 -3.03
C LEU A 234 -2.09 -22.02 -2.97
N ALA A 235 -1.31 -22.21 -1.91
CA ALA A 235 -0.77 -23.51 -1.53
C ALA A 235 -0.99 -23.75 -0.03
N VAL A 236 -1.71 -24.82 0.32
CA VAL A 236 -1.85 -25.27 1.71
C VAL A 236 -1.05 -26.54 1.87
N HIS A 237 0.12 -26.42 2.48
CA HIS A 237 1.03 -27.52 2.79
C HIS A 237 0.45 -28.34 3.95
N THR A 238 0.42 -29.66 3.83
CA THR A 238 -0.10 -30.51 4.90
C THR A 238 1.04 -31.12 5.71
N ALA A 239 0.81 -31.31 6.99
CA ALA A 239 1.79 -31.87 7.90
C ALA A 239 1.13 -32.79 8.93
N GLU A 240 1.84 -33.87 9.28
CA GLU A 240 1.53 -34.65 10.48
C GLU A 240 1.84 -33.82 11.75
N PRO A 241 1.14 -34.05 12.88
CA PRO A 241 1.32 -33.27 14.10
C PRO A 241 2.78 -33.12 14.53
N GLY A 242 3.55 -34.21 14.47
CA GLY A 242 4.97 -34.22 14.88
C GLY A 242 5.91 -33.46 13.94
N ALA A 243 5.52 -33.24 12.68
CA ALA A 243 6.31 -32.55 11.66
C ALA A 243 5.84 -31.13 11.38
N TYR A 244 4.75 -30.70 12.03
CA TYR A 244 4.10 -29.40 11.74
C TYR A 244 5.06 -28.21 11.83
N GLY A 245 5.85 -28.14 12.89
CA GLY A 245 6.82 -27.06 13.11
C GLY A 245 7.91 -27.03 12.04
N ARG A 246 8.42 -28.20 11.62
CA ARG A 246 9.40 -28.29 10.54
C ARG A 246 8.81 -27.79 9.21
N VAL A 247 7.62 -28.28 8.84
CA VAL A 247 6.96 -27.85 7.60
C VAL A 247 6.67 -26.35 7.62
N LEU A 248 6.22 -25.81 8.75
CA LEU A 248 5.97 -24.38 8.93
C LEU A 248 7.26 -23.58 8.78
N TRP A 249 8.39 -24.07 9.35
CA TRP A 249 9.69 -23.43 9.23
C TRP A 249 10.18 -23.43 7.77
N GLU A 250 10.16 -24.58 7.10
CA GLU A 250 10.62 -24.74 5.73
C GLU A 250 9.82 -23.87 4.74
N THR A 251 8.50 -23.85 4.89
CA THR A 251 7.61 -23.11 3.99
C THR A 251 7.55 -21.61 4.30
N THR A 252 7.88 -21.19 5.54
CA THR A 252 7.96 -19.78 5.91
C THR A 252 9.27 -19.16 5.47
N GLY A 253 10.41 -19.84 5.62
CA GLY A 253 11.71 -19.30 5.25
C GLY A 253 11.82 -19.04 3.73
N PRO A 254 12.48 -17.93 3.30
CA PRO A 254 12.95 -17.87 1.92
C PRO A 254 14.03 -18.94 1.71
N PRO A 255 14.25 -19.38 0.45
CA PRO A 255 15.24 -20.45 0.17
C PRO A 255 16.59 -20.20 0.81
N GLU A 256 17.09 -18.97 0.75
CA GLU A 256 18.40 -18.59 1.28
C GLU A 256 18.48 -18.76 2.80
N HIS A 257 17.40 -18.51 3.52
CA HIS A 257 17.34 -18.71 4.98
C HIS A 257 17.35 -20.20 5.35
N VAL A 258 16.55 -21.00 4.63
CA VAL A 258 16.46 -22.45 4.82
C VAL A 258 17.81 -23.09 4.50
N GLU A 259 18.41 -22.73 3.37
CA GLU A 259 19.71 -23.24 2.93
C GLU A 259 20.83 -22.87 3.91
N ALA A 260 20.86 -21.62 4.40
CA ALA A 260 21.89 -21.16 5.36
C ALA A 260 21.89 -21.99 6.65
N LEU A 261 20.71 -22.29 7.21
CA LEU A 261 20.58 -23.12 8.41
C LEU A 261 20.88 -24.60 8.09
N THR A 262 20.39 -25.13 7.00
CA THR A 262 20.58 -26.52 6.61
C THR A 262 22.05 -26.83 6.28
N ALA A 263 22.77 -25.89 5.66
CA ALA A 263 24.19 -26.05 5.34
C ALA A 263 25.08 -26.17 6.58
N VAL A 264 24.71 -25.51 7.67
CA VAL A 264 25.51 -25.50 8.93
C VAL A 264 25.09 -26.67 9.85
N HIS A 265 23.80 -26.95 9.95
CA HIS A 265 23.25 -27.83 10.98
C HIS A 265 22.68 -29.17 10.42
N GLY A 266 22.70 -29.33 9.09
CA GLY A 266 22.08 -30.48 8.41
C GLY A 266 20.58 -30.31 8.23
N ALA A 267 19.92 -31.33 7.61
CA ALA A 267 18.50 -31.31 7.40
C ALA A 267 17.74 -31.28 8.74
N PRO A 268 16.73 -30.40 8.90
CA PRO A 268 15.99 -30.31 10.13
C PRO A 268 15.19 -31.59 10.39
N GLN A 269 15.12 -31.99 11.67
CA GLN A 269 14.30 -33.10 12.11
C GLN A 269 12.83 -32.65 12.28
N ASP A 270 11.93 -33.64 12.36
CA ASP A 270 10.53 -33.38 12.66
C ASP A 270 10.38 -32.83 14.08
N HIS A 271 9.68 -31.70 14.18
CA HIS A 271 9.26 -31.06 15.43
C HIS A 271 7.83 -30.54 15.26
N ALA A 272 7.04 -30.61 16.33
CA ALA A 272 5.67 -30.10 16.35
C ALA A 272 5.61 -28.57 16.44
N ASP A 273 6.69 -27.95 16.92
CA ASP A 273 6.83 -26.51 17.09
C ASP A 273 8.00 -25.96 16.27
N GLU A 274 7.80 -24.81 15.62
CA GLU A 274 8.80 -24.19 14.77
C GLU A 274 10.04 -23.72 15.55
N ASP A 275 9.85 -23.21 16.77
CA ASP A 275 10.96 -22.76 17.60
C ASP A 275 11.87 -23.90 18.02
N GLU A 276 11.33 -25.12 18.12
CA GLU A 276 12.14 -26.31 18.41
C GLU A 276 13.09 -26.65 17.26
N VAL A 277 12.70 -26.39 16.00
CA VAL A 277 13.59 -26.56 14.85
C VAL A 277 14.84 -25.68 14.98
N TYR A 278 14.68 -24.42 15.36
CA TYR A 278 15.79 -23.52 15.59
C TYR A 278 16.66 -23.96 16.79
N ARG A 279 16.02 -24.31 17.91
CA ARG A 279 16.75 -24.72 19.13
C ARG A 279 17.53 -26.02 18.92
N ALA A 280 16.97 -26.96 18.16
CA ALA A 280 17.67 -28.20 17.79
C ALA A 280 18.91 -27.93 16.91
N ALA A 281 18.88 -26.87 16.11
CA ALA A 281 20.03 -26.37 15.35
C ALA A 281 20.98 -25.51 16.22
N GLY A 282 20.71 -25.30 17.51
CA GLY A 282 21.51 -24.45 18.38
C GLY A 282 21.42 -22.97 18.07
N VAL A 283 20.35 -22.53 17.42
CA VAL A 283 20.09 -21.15 17.00
C VAL A 283 18.85 -20.60 17.73
N GLU A 284 18.91 -19.38 18.21
CA GLU A 284 17.72 -18.71 18.74
C GLU A 284 16.67 -18.50 17.63
N PRO A 285 15.38 -18.74 17.90
CA PRO A 285 14.33 -18.53 16.94
C PRO A 285 14.34 -17.14 16.30
N LEU A 286 14.16 -17.09 14.98
CA LEU A 286 14.10 -15.84 14.23
C LEU A 286 12.67 -15.58 13.77
N ALA A 287 12.15 -14.42 14.17
CA ALA A 287 10.80 -14.00 13.80
C ALA A 287 10.62 -14.01 12.27
N PRO A 288 9.46 -14.49 11.74
CA PRO A 288 9.22 -14.61 10.31
C PRO A 288 9.52 -13.34 9.50
N PRO A 289 9.13 -12.11 9.93
CA PRO A 289 9.43 -10.89 9.17
C PRO A 289 10.91 -10.64 8.89
N LEU A 290 11.79 -11.11 9.79
CA LEU A 290 13.24 -10.87 9.70
C LEU A 290 13.98 -11.83 8.77
N ARG A 291 13.33 -12.91 8.30
CA ARG A 291 14.01 -14.00 7.57
C ARG A 291 14.45 -13.65 6.15
N ASP A 292 13.97 -12.53 5.59
CA ASP A 292 14.40 -12.07 4.26
C ASP A 292 15.70 -11.22 4.29
N ASP A 293 16.17 -10.79 5.46
CA ASP A 293 17.48 -10.14 5.60
C ASP A 293 18.47 -11.10 6.30
N PRO A 294 19.51 -11.58 5.60
CA PRO A 294 20.49 -12.52 6.15
C PRO A 294 21.26 -11.94 7.34
N HIS A 295 21.29 -10.62 7.52
CA HIS A 295 21.92 -9.96 8.66
C HIS A 295 21.42 -10.52 9.99
N TRP A 296 20.11 -10.69 10.17
CA TRP A 296 19.53 -11.12 11.44
C TRP A 296 19.91 -12.54 11.86
N LEU A 297 20.12 -13.42 10.87
CA LEU A 297 20.63 -14.75 11.14
C LEU A 297 22.12 -14.72 11.47
N ALA A 298 22.90 -13.94 10.70
CA ALA A 298 24.36 -13.86 10.83
C ALA A 298 24.81 -13.14 12.10
N SER A 299 24.16 -12.04 12.49
CA SER A 299 24.48 -11.27 13.70
C SER A 299 24.04 -11.95 15.00
N GLY A 300 23.02 -12.81 14.93
CA GLY A 300 22.37 -13.36 16.10
C GLY A 300 21.47 -12.39 16.85
N GLU A 301 21.29 -11.18 16.35
CA GLU A 301 20.40 -10.17 16.95
C GLU A 301 18.92 -10.56 16.86
N ARG A 302 18.17 -10.28 17.93
CA ARG A 302 16.74 -10.56 18.05
C ARG A 302 16.03 -9.32 18.60
N PRO A 303 15.75 -8.31 17.75
CA PRO A 303 15.12 -7.07 18.20
C PRO A 303 13.70 -7.32 18.73
N ALA A 304 13.31 -6.56 19.76
CA ALA A 304 11.92 -6.51 20.22
C ALA A 304 11.10 -5.70 19.21
N LEU A 305 10.54 -6.40 18.21
CA LEU A 305 9.84 -5.78 17.09
C LEU A 305 8.65 -4.93 17.55
N VAL A 306 8.50 -3.75 16.95
CA VAL A 306 7.35 -2.87 17.17
C VAL A 306 6.03 -3.59 16.85
N ARG A 307 4.99 -3.34 17.64
CA ARG A 307 3.65 -3.91 17.47
C ARG A 307 2.63 -2.78 17.31
N SER A 308 1.47 -3.05 16.75
CA SER A 308 0.39 -2.06 16.65
C SER A 308 -0.01 -1.49 18.01
N ALA A 309 0.06 -2.30 19.08
CA ALA A 309 -0.21 -1.86 20.45
C ALA A 309 0.84 -0.91 21.03
N ASP A 310 1.99 -0.79 20.41
CA ASP A 310 3.06 0.13 20.84
C ASP A 310 2.86 1.54 20.28
N LEU A 311 2.06 1.70 19.23
CA LEU A 311 1.72 3.02 18.67
C LEU A 311 0.88 3.83 19.67
N ARG A 312 1.22 5.10 19.82
CA ARG A 312 0.56 6.03 20.75
C ARG A 312 -0.21 7.13 20.05
N GLY A 313 0.06 7.37 18.79
CA GLY A 313 -0.64 8.36 17.98
C GLY A 313 -0.44 8.12 16.49
N THR A 314 -0.99 9.01 15.71
CA THR A 314 -0.87 9.01 14.26
C THR A 314 -0.63 10.43 13.78
N ILE A 315 0.25 10.59 12.84
CA ILE A 315 0.49 11.85 12.11
C ILE A 315 0.40 11.56 10.62
N HIS A 316 0.42 12.57 9.77
CA HIS A 316 0.21 12.45 8.34
C HIS A 316 -1.18 11.88 8.01
N ASN A 317 -2.19 12.68 8.30
CA ASN A 317 -3.58 12.37 7.99
C ASN A 317 -4.26 13.57 7.35
N HIS A 318 -5.23 13.29 6.48
CA HIS A 318 -5.96 14.28 5.68
C HIS A 318 -7.41 14.38 6.10
N THR A 319 -7.99 15.56 5.89
CA THR A 319 -9.38 15.86 6.22
C THR A 319 -10.12 16.42 5.00
N THR A 320 -11.41 16.72 5.17
CA THR A 320 -12.20 17.43 4.13
C THR A 320 -11.69 18.86 3.85
N ALA A 321 -10.69 19.33 4.58
CA ALA A 321 -10.04 20.60 4.25
C ALA A 321 -9.19 20.49 2.96
N SER A 322 -8.60 19.31 2.70
CA SER A 322 -7.96 18.98 1.43
C SER A 322 -8.73 17.89 0.67
N ASP A 323 -8.23 16.68 0.60
CA ASP A 323 -8.82 15.57 -0.17
C ASP A 323 -9.24 14.35 0.67
N GLY A 324 -9.27 14.51 1.98
CA GLY A 324 -9.84 13.52 2.89
C GLY A 324 -11.37 13.45 2.81
N ALA A 325 -11.92 12.29 3.16
CA ALA A 325 -13.36 12.02 3.13
C ALA A 325 -14.10 12.42 4.43
N HIS A 326 -13.38 12.74 5.50
CA HIS A 326 -13.97 13.00 6.81
C HIS A 326 -13.43 14.28 7.42
N THR A 327 -14.27 14.95 8.24
CA THR A 327 -13.90 16.17 8.93
C THR A 327 -12.84 15.92 10.00
N LEU A 328 -12.15 16.97 10.42
CA LEU A 328 -11.16 16.90 11.51
C LEU A 328 -11.76 16.28 12.79
N ASP A 329 -12.99 16.67 13.18
CA ASP A 329 -13.68 16.08 14.32
C ASP A 329 -13.91 14.58 14.18
N GLN A 330 -14.35 14.11 13.00
CA GLN A 330 -14.58 12.68 12.72
C GLN A 330 -13.28 11.89 12.76
N MET A 331 -12.20 12.42 12.18
CA MET A 331 -10.89 11.76 12.20
C MET A 331 -10.33 11.68 13.62
N CYS A 332 -10.45 12.76 14.41
CA CYS A 332 -10.04 12.77 15.82
C CYS A 332 -10.86 11.78 16.68
N ALA A 333 -12.19 11.73 16.49
CA ALA A 333 -13.04 10.79 17.22
C ALA A 333 -12.65 9.35 16.91
N ALA A 334 -12.48 9.01 15.64
CA ALA A 334 -12.08 7.68 15.20
C ALA A 334 -10.67 7.28 15.67
N THR A 335 -9.74 8.24 15.78
CA THR A 335 -8.40 8.02 16.32
C THR A 335 -8.47 7.67 17.82
N ARG A 336 -9.29 8.37 18.58
CA ARG A 336 -9.53 8.10 20.00
C ARG A 336 -10.20 6.74 20.24
N GLU A 337 -11.17 6.36 19.42
CA GLU A 337 -11.82 5.04 19.46
C GLU A 337 -10.83 3.89 19.30
N ARG A 338 -9.74 4.13 18.56
CA ARG A 338 -8.62 3.18 18.40
C ARG A 338 -7.63 3.18 19.56
N GLY A 339 -7.88 4.01 20.61
CA GLY A 339 -7.03 4.09 21.79
C GLY A 339 -5.73 4.86 21.60
N LEU A 340 -5.60 5.64 20.51
CA LEU A 340 -4.47 6.50 20.28
C LEU A 340 -4.62 7.83 21.05
N GLY A 341 -3.51 8.35 21.58
CA GLY A 341 -3.47 9.54 22.44
C GLY A 341 -3.30 10.85 21.68
N TYR A 342 -2.98 10.81 20.38
CA TYR A 342 -2.87 12.03 19.57
C TYR A 342 -3.12 11.80 18.09
N PHE A 343 -3.45 12.91 17.42
CA PHE A 343 -3.69 12.99 15.97
C PHE A 343 -2.94 14.19 15.39
N GLY A 344 -2.15 13.98 14.34
CA GLY A 344 -1.58 15.03 13.51
C GLY A 344 -2.40 15.21 12.25
N VAL A 345 -3.02 16.38 12.06
CA VAL A 345 -3.61 16.77 10.79
C VAL A 345 -2.52 17.29 9.88
N CYS A 346 -2.42 16.76 8.66
CA CYS A 346 -1.40 17.12 7.68
C CYS A 346 -2.01 17.28 6.28
N ASP A 347 -3.07 18.11 6.18
CA ASP A 347 -3.67 18.43 4.89
C ASP A 347 -2.63 19.02 3.94
N HIS A 348 -2.81 18.79 2.63
CA HIS A 348 -1.86 19.17 1.59
C HIS A 348 -1.62 20.66 1.49
N SER A 349 -0.39 21.06 1.12
CA SER A 349 -0.04 22.45 0.86
C SER A 349 -0.52 22.92 -0.53
N ARG A 350 -0.54 24.23 -0.73
CA ARG A 350 -1.23 24.96 -1.81
C ARG A 350 -0.84 24.54 -3.23
N SER A 351 0.39 24.03 -3.45
CA SER A 351 0.85 23.66 -4.81
C SER A 351 0.14 22.41 -5.33
N LEU A 352 -0.36 21.54 -4.45
CA LEU A 352 -1.10 20.33 -4.84
C LEU A 352 -2.59 20.63 -5.08
N GLN A 353 -2.88 21.40 -6.12
CA GLN A 353 -4.25 21.84 -6.43
C GLN A 353 -5.23 20.69 -6.69
N ILE A 354 -4.74 19.53 -7.20
CA ILE A 354 -5.60 18.38 -7.47
C ILE A 354 -6.15 17.75 -6.18
N ALA A 355 -5.45 17.94 -5.07
CA ALA A 355 -5.86 17.51 -3.74
C ALA A 355 -6.44 18.67 -2.90
N HIS A 356 -6.82 19.77 -3.53
CA HIS A 356 -7.37 20.95 -2.87
C HIS A 356 -6.44 21.54 -1.78
N GLY A 357 -5.12 21.52 -2.04
CA GLY A 357 -4.11 22.01 -1.08
C GLY A 357 -4.41 23.41 -0.52
N LEU A 358 -4.20 23.57 0.78
CA LEU A 358 -4.65 24.70 1.58
C LEU A 358 -3.93 26.00 1.20
N SER A 359 -4.68 27.07 1.02
CA SER A 359 -4.13 28.42 1.01
C SER A 359 -3.60 28.82 2.41
N LEU A 360 -2.88 29.93 2.51
CA LEU A 360 -2.40 30.43 3.80
C LEU A 360 -3.55 30.77 4.76
N ASP A 361 -4.67 31.26 4.23
CA ASP A 361 -5.86 31.59 5.02
C ASP A 361 -6.57 30.31 5.52
N ASP A 362 -6.67 29.28 4.67
CA ASP A 362 -7.25 27.98 5.04
C ASP A 362 -6.40 27.28 6.09
N LEU A 363 -5.07 27.29 5.94
CA LEU A 363 -4.13 26.73 6.91
C LEU A 363 -4.24 27.46 8.28
N ALA A 364 -4.36 28.80 8.25
CA ALA A 364 -4.57 29.57 9.47
C ALA A 364 -5.95 29.26 10.11
N GLN A 365 -6.97 28.95 9.31
CA GLN A 365 -8.27 28.50 9.83
C GLN A 365 -8.16 27.11 10.47
N GLN A 366 -7.49 26.16 9.81
CA GLN A 366 -7.25 24.82 10.36
C GLN A 366 -6.53 24.90 11.72
N ARG A 367 -5.52 25.77 11.85
CA ARG A 367 -4.85 25.99 13.14
C ARG A 367 -5.83 26.43 14.23
N ARG A 368 -6.73 27.38 13.93
CA ARG A 368 -7.76 27.83 14.90
C ARG A 368 -8.71 26.71 15.29
N ASP A 369 -9.08 25.85 14.35
CA ASP A 369 -9.96 24.71 14.58
C ASP A 369 -9.27 23.65 15.46
N VAL A 370 -7.99 23.36 15.22
CA VAL A 370 -7.17 22.49 16.09
C VAL A 370 -7.08 23.06 17.50
N ASP A 371 -6.80 24.36 17.65
CA ASP A 371 -6.74 25.03 18.96
C ASP A 371 -8.08 24.96 19.70
N ALA A 372 -9.20 25.09 18.97
CA ALA A 372 -10.54 24.96 19.54
C ALA A 372 -10.83 23.53 20.01
N LEU A 373 -10.43 22.53 19.22
CA LEU A 373 -10.54 21.11 19.59
C LEU A 373 -9.71 20.77 20.83
N ASN A 374 -8.46 21.21 20.90
CA ASN A 374 -7.60 20.97 22.05
C ASN A 374 -8.16 21.61 23.33
N ARG A 375 -8.71 22.83 23.23
CA ARG A 375 -9.41 23.46 24.39
C ARG A 375 -10.64 22.67 24.80
N ARG A 376 -11.42 22.13 23.87
CA ARG A 376 -12.59 21.29 24.15
C ARG A 376 -12.17 20.02 24.87
N PHE A 377 -11.19 19.30 24.36
CA PHE A 377 -10.69 18.06 24.98
C PHE A 377 -10.14 18.32 26.38
N ALA A 378 -9.40 19.39 26.59
CA ALA A 378 -8.92 19.78 27.91
C ALA A 378 -10.09 20.08 28.89
N ALA A 379 -11.14 20.77 28.43
CA ALA A 379 -12.34 21.07 29.25
C ALA A 379 -13.14 19.80 29.59
N GLU A 380 -13.13 18.80 28.69
CA GLU A 380 -13.76 17.49 28.89
C GLU A 380 -12.91 16.55 29.77
N GLY A 381 -11.69 16.95 30.14
CA GLY A 381 -10.75 16.10 30.87
C GLY A 381 -10.23 14.91 30.03
N THR A 382 -10.24 15.06 28.72
CA THR A 382 -9.79 14.02 27.79
C THR A 382 -8.28 14.15 27.54
N ASP A 383 -7.54 13.08 27.80
CA ASP A 383 -6.11 12.97 27.48
C ASP A 383 -5.92 12.64 25.99
N PHE A 384 -6.16 13.65 25.15
CA PHE A 384 -5.99 13.53 23.69
C PHE A 384 -5.54 14.88 23.13
N ARG A 385 -4.52 14.85 22.28
CA ARG A 385 -3.95 16.07 21.67
C ARG A 385 -4.02 16.02 20.15
N VAL A 386 -4.41 17.14 19.54
CA VAL A 386 -4.34 17.34 18.08
C VAL A 386 -3.15 18.25 17.79
N PHE A 387 -2.30 17.83 16.88
CA PHE A 387 -1.18 18.61 16.36
C PHE A 387 -1.57 19.23 15.03
N ALA A 388 -1.42 20.55 14.90
CA ALA A 388 -1.66 21.28 13.67
C ALA A 388 -0.43 21.17 12.76
N GLY A 389 -0.54 20.45 11.68
CA GLY A 389 0.53 20.25 10.73
C GLY A 389 0.08 20.45 9.29
N SER A 390 0.99 20.17 8.37
CA SER A 390 0.70 20.09 6.93
C SER A 390 1.64 19.12 6.26
N GLU A 391 1.14 18.39 5.27
CA GLU A 391 1.98 17.76 4.27
C GLU A 391 2.37 18.81 3.23
N VAL A 392 3.62 19.26 3.33
CA VAL A 392 4.13 20.37 2.53
C VAL A 392 4.91 19.85 1.34
N ASP A 393 4.53 20.28 0.14
CA ASP A 393 5.23 19.90 -1.09
C ASP A 393 6.68 20.38 -1.08
N ILE A 394 7.59 19.46 -1.42
CA ILE A 394 8.95 19.79 -1.79
C ILE A 394 8.95 20.24 -3.25
N LEU A 395 9.25 21.51 -3.50
CA LEU A 395 9.29 22.08 -4.85
C LEU A 395 10.49 21.55 -5.66
N ALA A 396 10.53 21.87 -6.95
CA ALA A 396 11.53 21.30 -7.86
C ALA A 396 12.98 21.65 -7.49
N ASP A 397 13.20 22.76 -6.79
CA ASP A 397 14.50 23.23 -6.31
C ASP A 397 14.82 22.77 -4.87
N GLY A 398 13.93 21.98 -4.25
CA GLY A 398 14.05 21.53 -2.87
C GLY A 398 13.50 22.50 -1.82
N ALA A 399 12.98 23.68 -2.23
CA ALA A 399 12.31 24.59 -1.31
C ALA A 399 10.95 24.02 -0.88
N MET A 400 10.49 24.45 0.31
CA MET A 400 9.16 24.11 0.80
C MET A 400 8.08 25.01 0.18
N ASP A 401 6.90 24.49 -0.08
CA ASP A 401 5.79 25.24 -0.71
C ASP A 401 5.27 26.40 0.15
N TYR A 402 5.36 26.30 1.49
CA TYR A 402 5.08 27.41 2.38
C TYR A 402 6.37 28.13 2.79
N PRO A 403 6.33 29.46 3.02
CA PRO A 403 7.47 30.20 3.54
C PRO A 403 7.78 29.82 5.00
N ASP A 404 9.04 29.93 5.40
CA ASP A 404 9.53 29.55 6.74
C ASP A 404 8.72 30.20 7.88
N SER A 405 8.29 31.44 7.72
CA SER A 405 7.45 32.14 8.73
C SER A 405 6.08 31.48 8.94
N VAL A 406 5.60 30.69 7.98
CA VAL A 406 4.36 29.91 8.09
C VAL A 406 4.68 28.53 8.67
N LEU A 407 5.75 27.90 8.20
CA LEU A 407 6.20 26.59 8.71
C LEU A 407 6.51 26.65 10.22
N ALA A 408 7.16 27.72 10.68
CA ALA A 408 7.44 27.97 12.09
C ALA A 408 6.18 28.04 12.98
N GLY A 409 5.02 28.27 12.39
CA GLY A 409 3.73 28.31 13.09
C GLY A 409 3.00 26.97 13.15
N LEU A 410 3.53 25.92 12.52
CA LEU A 410 2.98 24.56 12.56
C LEU A 410 3.57 23.78 13.72
N ASP A 411 2.80 22.82 14.25
CA ASP A 411 3.30 21.91 15.26
C ASP A 411 4.14 20.78 14.61
N VAL A 412 3.78 20.35 13.39
CA VAL A 412 4.48 19.30 12.65
C VAL A 412 4.44 19.54 11.14
N VAL A 413 5.58 19.38 10.48
CA VAL A 413 5.74 19.52 9.02
C VAL A 413 6.19 18.18 8.44
N VAL A 414 5.35 17.61 7.58
CA VAL A 414 5.69 16.44 6.75
C VAL A 414 6.06 16.94 5.36
N ALA A 415 7.30 16.72 4.94
CA ALA A 415 7.82 17.17 3.64
C ALA A 415 7.70 16.06 2.60
N SER A 416 6.99 16.28 1.49
CA SER A 416 6.69 15.25 0.49
C SER A 416 6.90 15.71 -0.95
N VAL A 417 7.26 14.78 -1.85
CA VAL A 417 7.35 15.03 -3.29
C VAL A 417 6.11 14.48 -3.99
N HIS A 418 5.29 15.35 -4.58
CA HIS A 418 4.10 14.96 -5.34
C HIS A 418 4.21 15.18 -6.85
N THR A 419 5.18 15.95 -7.30
CA THR A 419 5.35 16.32 -8.71
C THR A 419 6.78 16.12 -9.17
N GLY A 420 7.00 16.05 -10.50
CA GLY A 420 8.35 16.02 -11.05
C GLY A 420 9.07 14.67 -10.87
N PHE A 421 8.36 13.54 -10.86
CA PHE A 421 8.95 12.19 -10.62
C PHE A 421 9.99 11.74 -11.66
N ARG A 422 10.24 12.51 -12.72
CA ARG A 422 11.24 12.17 -13.75
C ARG A 422 12.54 12.92 -13.46
N MET A 423 13.24 12.45 -12.44
CA MET A 423 14.53 12.99 -12.00
C MET A 423 15.60 11.91 -12.14
N THR A 424 16.83 12.30 -12.32
CA THR A 424 17.99 11.43 -12.06
C THR A 424 18.12 11.21 -10.55
N GLU A 425 18.93 10.25 -10.14
CA GLU A 425 19.21 9.98 -8.73
C GLU A 425 19.84 11.21 -8.05
N ASP A 426 20.81 11.86 -8.72
CA ASP A 426 21.45 13.06 -8.20
C ASP A 426 20.47 14.23 -8.02
N GLU A 427 19.57 14.46 -9.01
CA GLU A 427 18.55 15.51 -8.94
C GLU A 427 17.55 15.24 -7.80
N ALA A 428 17.09 14.01 -7.67
CA ALA A 428 16.13 13.63 -6.63
C ALA A 428 16.78 13.73 -5.24
N THR A 429 18.00 13.23 -5.10
CA THR A 429 18.76 13.26 -3.84
C THR A 429 19.03 14.71 -3.41
N ALA A 430 19.53 15.55 -4.32
CA ALA A 430 19.77 16.96 -4.02
C ALA A 430 18.48 17.70 -3.60
N ARG A 431 17.36 17.45 -4.29
CA ARG A 431 16.05 18.02 -3.97
C ARG A 431 15.57 17.63 -2.57
N VAL A 432 15.64 16.34 -2.22
CA VAL A 432 15.19 15.84 -0.91
C VAL A 432 16.13 16.30 0.20
N VAL A 433 17.45 16.25 -0.01
CA VAL A 433 18.46 16.73 0.97
C VAL A 433 18.26 18.23 1.25
N ALA A 434 17.99 19.05 0.23
CA ALA A 434 17.70 20.47 0.43
C ALA A 434 16.46 20.69 1.31
N ALA A 435 15.39 19.91 1.10
CA ALA A 435 14.17 20.00 1.89
C ALA A 435 14.37 19.57 3.36
N VAL A 436 15.04 18.44 3.61
CA VAL A 436 15.29 17.96 4.99
C VAL A 436 16.31 18.84 5.74
N SER A 437 17.04 19.69 5.03
CA SER A 437 17.93 20.68 5.64
C SER A 437 17.18 21.94 6.12
N ASN A 438 15.90 22.10 5.76
CA ASN A 438 15.07 23.16 6.28
C ASN A 438 14.75 22.90 7.77
N PRO A 439 15.02 23.86 8.70
CA PRO A 439 14.89 23.65 10.14
C PRO A 439 13.45 23.36 10.60
N HIS A 440 12.46 23.67 9.78
CA HIS A 440 11.05 23.46 10.08
C HIS A 440 10.50 22.12 9.59
N VAL A 441 11.30 21.31 8.89
CA VAL A 441 10.86 19.97 8.42
C VAL A 441 11.10 18.94 9.51
N ASP A 442 10.05 18.26 9.96
CA ASP A 442 10.10 17.27 11.03
C ASP A 442 10.17 15.83 10.49
N VAL A 443 9.39 15.55 9.44
CA VAL A 443 9.27 14.21 8.87
C VAL A 443 9.41 14.27 7.36
N LEU A 444 10.26 13.42 6.79
CA LEU A 444 10.31 13.17 5.35
C LEU A 444 9.23 12.15 4.99
N GLY A 445 8.15 12.59 4.35
CA GLY A 445 7.00 11.79 3.95
C GLY A 445 7.30 10.92 2.73
N HIS A 446 6.78 9.69 2.70
CA HIS A 446 6.91 8.70 1.59
C HIS A 446 8.07 8.97 0.62
N PRO A 447 9.33 8.74 1.06
CA PRO A 447 10.56 9.29 0.48
C PRO A 447 10.79 9.06 -1.01
N THR A 448 10.22 8.00 -1.59
CA THR A 448 10.41 7.67 -3.02
C THR A 448 9.18 7.95 -3.88
N GLY A 449 8.04 8.22 -3.25
CA GLY A 449 6.75 8.40 -3.94
C GLY A 449 6.30 7.17 -4.71
N ARG A 450 6.79 5.97 -4.36
CA ARG A 450 6.40 4.71 -5.01
C ARG A 450 4.93 4.37 -4.78
N LEU A 451 4.37 3.62 -5.71
CA LEU A 451 3.10 2.93 -5.57
C LEU A 451 3.31 1.47 -5.99
N LEU A 452 3.27 0.56 -5.03
CA LEU A 452 3.49 -0.87 -5.24
C LEU A 452 2.56 -1.41 -6.34
N LEU A 453 3.09 -2.23 -7.23
CA LEU A 453 2.40 -2.83 -8.39
C LEU A 453 1.80 -1.81 -9.38
N ARG A 454 2.23 -0.53 -9.31
CA ARG A 454 1.71 0.53 -10.17
C ARG A 454 2.78 1.50 -10.67
N ARG A 455 3.69 1.92 -9.82
CA ARG A 455 4.73 2.91 -10.12
C ARG A 455 5.94 2.68 -9.24
N GLU A 456 7.09 2.50 -9.85
CA GLU A 456 8.36 2.59 -9.15
C GLU A 456 8.54 3.98 -8.52
N GLY A 457 9.25 4.03 -7.41
CA GLY A 457 9.72 5.30 -6.86
C GLY A 457 10.70 6.00 -7.82
N TYR A 458 10.89 7.30 -7.64
CA TYR A 458 12.03 7.96 -8.31
C TYR A 458 13.33 7.43 -7.70
N PRO A 459 14.42 7.37 -8.50
CA PRO A 459 15.71 6.93 -7.99
C PRO A 459 16.20 7.89 -6.91
N LEU A 460 16.74 7.36 -5.81
CA LEU A 460 17.17 8.13 -4.65
C LEU A 460 18.37 7.47 -3.99
N ASP A 461 19.43 8.24 -3.70
CA ASP A 461 20.48 7.79 -2.79
C ASP A 461 19.93 7.82 -1.35
N HIS A 462 19.36 6.71 -0.94
CA HIS A 462 18.78 6.56 0.40
C HIS A 462 19.79 6.81 1.52
N HIS A 463 21.07 6.45 1.32
CA HIS A 463 22.08 6.64 2.35
C HIS A 463 22.41 8.11 2.54
N ALA A 464 22.58 8.88 1.46
CA ALA A 464 22.79 10.32 1.52
C ALA A 464 21.60 11.06 2.15
N VAL A 465 20.37 10.64 1.83
CA VAL A 465 19.15 11.21 2.42
C VAL A 465 19.07 10.89 3.92
N LEU A 466 19.35 9.65 4.32
CA LEU A 466 19.34 9.27 5.74
C LEU A 466 20.47 9.96 6.54
N ASP A 467 21.62 10.20 5.93
CA ASP A 467 22.70 10.99 6.54
C ASP A 467 22.26 12.45 6.76
N ALA A 468 21.54 13.04 5.80
CA ALA A 468 20.95 14.38 5.96
C ALA A 468 19.85 14.39 7.04
N CYS A 469 18.95 13.40 7.05
CA CYS A 469 17.94 13.26 8.09
C CYS A 469 18.58 13.19 9.50
N ALA A 470 19.65 12.40 9.65
CA ALA A 470 20.40 12.30 10.91
C ALA A 470 21.04 13.64 11.32
N ALA A 471 21.66 14.34 10.37
CA ALA A 471 22.34 15.62 10.61
C ALA A 471 21.36 16.73 11.04
N HIS A 472 20.13 16.71 10.52
CA HIS A 472 19.10 17.70 10.81
C HIS A 472 18.02 17.21 11.79
N GLY A 473 18.16 16.00 12.36
CA GLY A 473 17.21 15.41 13.30
C GLY A 473 15.83 15.07 12.69
N VAL A 474 15.69 15.03 11.37
CA VAL A 474 14.43 14.73 10.66
C VAL A 474 14.11 13.24 10.76
N ALA A 475 12.88 12.89 11.11
CA ALA A 475 12.43 11.51 11.06
C ALA A 475 12.10 11.10 9.60
N VAL A 476 12.30 9.81 9.29
CA VAL A 476 11.85 9.26 8.00
C VAL A 476 10.51 8.56 8.16
N GLU A 477 9.58 8.83 7.25
CA GLU A 477 8.31 8.13 7.24
C GLU A 477 8.47 6.70 6.69
N LEU A 478 7.81 5.75 7.37
CA LEU A 478 7.34 4.52 6.78
C LEU A 478 5.83 4.69 6.57
N ASN A 479 5.44 5.19 5.39
CA ASN A 479 4.06 5.36 5.01
C ASN A 479 3.36 4.00 5.00
N ALA A 480 2.35 3.85 5.83
CA ALA A 480 1.68 2.58 6.08
C ALA A 480 0.59 2.25 5.08
N ASN A 481 0.28 3.15 4.15
CA ASN A 481 -0.66 2.88 3.09
C ASN A 481 -0.23 1.61 2.32
N PRO A 482 -1.08 0.57 2.23
CA PRO A 482 -0.71 -0.73 1.68
C PRO A 482 -0.30 -0.69 0.20
N TRP A 483 -0.62 0.38 -0.51
CA TRP A 483 -0.12 0.60 -1.88
C TRP A 483 1.24 1.33 -1.92
N ARG A 484 1.76 1.81 -0.80
CA ARG A 484 3.04 2.53 -0.72
C ARG A 484 4.10 1.73 0.05
N LEU A 485 3.92 1.54 1.37
CA LEU A 485 4.89 1.00 2.32
C LEU A 485 6.28 1.61 2.11
N ASP A 486 6.34 2.94 2.12
CA ASP A 486 7.47 3.80 1.75
C ASP A 486 7.89 4.67 2.96
N VAL A 487 9.08 4.55 3.46
CA VAL A 487 10.34 3.99 2.95
C VAL A 487 10.27 2.45 2.91
N ASP A 488 11.06 1.86 1.99
CA ASP A 488 11.21 0.41 1.93
C ASP A 488 11.84 -0.14 3.21
N TRP A 489 11.32 -1.26 3.72
CA TRP A 489 11.79 -1.90 4.95
C TRP A 489 13.31 -2.16 4.99
N ARG A 490 13.95 -2.36 3.82
CA ARG A 490 15.39 -2.59 3.71
C ARG A 490 16.23 -1.41 4.20
N PHE A 491 15.66 -0.20 4.23
CA PHE A 491 16.33 1.01 4.70
C PHE A 491 16.03 1.35 6.17
N VAL A 492 15.07 0.68 6.81
CA VAL A 492 14.71 0.91 8.22
C VAL A 492 15.93 0.72 9.14
N ARG A 493 16.65 -0.40 8.98
CA ARG A 493 17.88 -0.66 9.76
C ARG A 493 18.97 0.38 9.49
N ALA A 494 19.11 0.84 8.26
CA ALA A 494 20.07 1.89 7.90
C ALA A 494 19.70 3.26 8.54
N ALA A 495 18.41 3.57 8.65
CA ALA A 495 17.90 4.76 9.33
C ALA A 495 18.19 4.69 10.84
N THR A 496 17.77 3.61 11.48
CA THR A 496 17.92 3.44 12.94
C THR A 496 19.39 3.36 13.39
N ALA A 497 20.28 2.78 12.57
CA ALA A 497 21.71 2.76 12.81
C ALA A 497 22.36 4.17 12.81
N ARG A 498 21.71 5.15 12.19
CA ARG A 498 22.09 6.58 12.17
C ARG A 498 21.40 7.40 13.28
N GLY A 499 20.58 6.77 14.10
CA GLY A 499 19.77 7.47 15.10
C GLY A 499 18.53 8.17 14.52
N VAL A 500 18.20 7.96 13.22
CA VAL A 500 17.00 8.49 12.60
C VAL A 500 15.79 7.70 13.09
N LEU A 501 14.80 8.41 13.65
CA LEU A 501 13.53 7.82 14.04
C LEU A 501 12.68 7.49 12.80
N VAL A 502 11.92 6.40 12.89
CA VAL A 502 10.97 6.02 11.84
C VAL A 502 9.56 6.34 12.28
N SER A 503 8.84 7.13 11.48
CA SER A 503 7.45 7.50 11.73
C SER A 503 6.52 6.57 10.95
N ILE A 504 5.71 5.76 11.63
CA ILE A 504 4.74 4.89 11.00
C ILE A 504 3.42 5.65 10.85
N ASN A 505 3.11 6.11 9.64
CA ASN A 505 1.96 6.96 9.38
C ASN A 505 1.04 6.32 8.33
N PRO A 506 -0.29 6.38 8.50
CA PRO A 506 -1.23 5.75 7.59
C PRO A 506 -1.44 6.53 6.29
N ASP A 507 -1.14 7.84 6.25
CA ASP A 507 -1.52 8.73 5.15
C ASP A 507 -3.03 8.61 4.90
N ALA A 508 -3.78 8.71 6.02
CA ALA A 508 -5.18 8.35 6.04
C ALA A 508 -6.04 9.49 5.48
N HIS A 509 -6.81 9.18 4.44
CA HIS A 509 -7.79 10.05 3.81
C HIS A 509 -9.24 9.73 4.23
N SER A 510 -9.40 8.79 5.15
CA SER A 510 -10.69 8.39 5.71
C SER A 510 -10.51 7.74 7.08
N VAL A 511 -11.60 7.64 7.83
CA VAL A 511 -11.62 6.91 9.12
C VAL A 511 -11.07 5.49 8.98
N ASP A 512 -11.45 4.77 7.93
CA ASP A 512 -10.96 3.41 7.67
C ASP A 512 -9.46 3.38 7.36
N GLY A 513 -8.94 4.44 6.75
CA GLY A 513 -7.50 4.57 6.43
C GLY A 513 -6.61 4.59 7.66
N LEU A 514 -7.12 4.97 8.84
CA LEU A 514 -6.37 4.93 10.10
C LEU A 514 -5.92 3.51 10.45
N ASP A 515 -6.66 2.48 10.03
CA ASP A 515 -6.33 1.08 10.27
C ASP A 515 -5.17 0.57 9.39
N ASP A 516 -4.77 1.34 8.39
CA ASP A 516 -3.63 0.99 7.53
C ASP A 516 -2.30 1.01 8.30
N THR A 517 -2.22 1.66 9.49
CA THR A 517 -1.04 1.63 10.37
C THR A 517 -0.52 0.21 10.62
N ARG A 518 -1.40 -0.81 10.67
CA ARG A 518 -1.01 -2.23 10.83
C ARG A 518 -0.08 -2.74 9.71
N TRP A 519 -0.23 -2.23 8.48
CA TRP A 519 0.61 -2.61 7.34
C TRP A 519 1.98 -1.94 7.41
N GLY A 520 2.02 -0.71 7.91
CA GLY A 520 3.26 -0.02 8.23
C GLY A 520 4.03 -0.75 9.34
N VAL A 521 3.34 -1.18 10.40
CA VAL A 521 3.95 -2.01 11.47
C VAL A 521 4.51 -3.31 10.89
N ALA A 522 3.77 -3.99 10.01
CA ALA A 522 4.22 -5.21 9.35
C ALA A 522 5.53 -4.97 8.55
N SER A 523 5.56 -3.89 7.75
CA SER A 523 6.77 -3.50 6.99
C SER A 523 7.92 -3.07 7.91
N ALA A 524 7.63 -2.35 9.00
CA ALA A 524 8.62 -1.93 10.00
C ALA A 524 9.25 -3.12 10.73
N GLN A 525 8.46 -4.13 11.11
CA GLN A 525 8.94 -5.38 11.69
C GLN A 525 9.93 -6.09 10.77
N LYS A 526 9.68 -6.07 9.47
CA LYS A 526 10.56 -6.65 8.47
C LYS A 526 11.93 -5.96 8.43
N GLY A 527 11.96 -4.66 8.69
CA GLY A 527 13.18 -3.87 8.84
C GLY A 527 13.85 -3.94 10.23
N GLY A 528 13.27 -4.69 11.17
CA GLY A 528 13.80 -4.83 12.53
C GLY A 528 13.48 -3.67 13.47
N LEU A 529 12.50 -2.81 13.15
CA LEU A 529 12.17 -1.64 13.96
C LEU A 529 11.67 -2.04 15.35
N THR A 530 12.17 -1.35 16.39
CA THR A 530 11.67 -1.44 17.77
C THR A 530 10.75 -0.27 18.11
N ALA A 531 9.96 -0.40 19.19
CA ALA A 531 9.08 0.69 19.64
C ALA A 531 9.86 1.96 20.04
N GLU A 532 11.06 1.82 20.57
CA GLU A 532 11.92 2.96 20.96
C GLU A 532 12.41 3.76 19.76
N GLN A 533 12.59 3.11 18.62
CA GLN A 533 13.04 3.70 17.36
C GLN A 533 11.87 4.27 16.52
N SER A 534 10.62 4.00 16.94
CA SER A 534 9.41 4.50 16.27
C SER A 534 8.99 5.85 16.87
N LEU A 535 8.86 6.87 16.01
CA LEU A 535 8.41 8.21 16.43
C LEU A 535 6.95 8.15 16.93
N THR A 536 6.06 7.48 16.23
CA THR A 536 4.64 7.37 16.58
C THR A 536 4.35 6.41 17.75
N SER A 537 5.37 5.72 18.26
CA SER A 537 5.28 4.98 19.53
C SER A 537 5.56 5.85 20.76
N LYS A 538 5.95 7.11 20.60
CA LYS A 538 6.10 8.07 21.71
C LYS A 538 4.73 8.55 22.18
N PRO A 539 4.48 8.65 23.51
CA PRO A 539 3.29 9.35 24.03
C PRO A 539 3.23 10.81 23.55
N ALA A 540 2.04 11.40 23.57
CA ALA A 540 1.81 12.78 23.08
C ALA A 540 2.78 13.83 23.65
N GLU A 541 3.07 13.75 24.96
CA GLU A 541 4.02 14.65 25.62
C GLU A 541 5.46 14.46 25.13
N ALA A 542 5.90 13.20 24.96
CA ALA A 542 7.23 12.89 24.46
C ALA A 542 7.38 13.22 22.96
N PHE A 543 6.30 13.10 22.19
CA PHE A 543 6.27 13.54 20.80
C PHE A 543 6.36 15.08 20.72
N ALA A 544 5.58 15.81 21.53
CA ALA A 544 5.67 17.26 21.61
C ALA A 544 7.08 17.74 22.01
N ALA A 545 7.66 17.13 23.04
CA ALA A 545 9.03 17.46 23.47
C ALA A 545 10.09 17.18 22.39
N TRP A 546 9.88 16.17 21.56
CA TRP A 546 10.76 15.88 20.42
C TRP A 546 10.64 16.97 19.34
N LEU A 547 9.41 17.46 19.05
CA LEU A 547 9.18 18.58 18.13
C LEU A 547 9.81 19.88 18.66
N ASP A 548 9.60 20.21 19.95
CA ASP A 548 10.13 21.41 20.60
C ASP A 548 11.67 21.44 20.59
N ALA A 549 12.31 20.29 20.81
CA ALA A 549 13.77 20.20 20.81
C ALA A 549 14.40 20.52 19.44
N ARG A 550 13.64 20.36 18.35
CA ARG A 550 14.09 20.67 16.99
C ARG A 550 13.99 22.15 16.65
N GLY A 551 12.99 22.86 17.25
CA GLY A 551 12.77 24.29 17.03
C GLY A 551 13.81 25.20 17.72
N VAL A 552 14.63 24.66 18.63
CA VAL A 552 15.57 25.47 19.46
C VAL A 552 16.95 25.64 18.81
N ASP A 553 17.33 24.79 17.85
CA ASP A 553 18.65 24.85 17.19
C ASP A 553 18.66 25.79 15.95
N GLY A 554 17.62 26.59 15.73
CA GLY A 554 17.43 27.51 14.60
C GLY A 554 17.72 28.99 14.88
N ASP A 555 18.32 29.37 16.05
CA ASP A 555 18.74 30.74 16.36
C ASP A 555 20.25 30.96 16.16
#